data_a04b0a84004572a69e0c5cd4229ab29d
#
_entry.id   a04b0a84004572a69e0c5cd4229ab29d
#
_cell.length_a   1.000
_cell.length_b   1.000
_cell.length_c   1.000
_cell.angle_alpha   90.00
_cell.angle_beta   90.00
_cell.angle_gamma   90.00
#
_symmetry.space_group_name_H-M   'P 1'
#
loop_
_entity.id
_entity.type
_entity.pdbx_description
1 polymer ?
#
loop_
_entity_poly.entity_id
_entity_poly.type
_entity_poly.pdbx_seq_one_letter_code
_entity_poly.pdbx_strand_id
1 'polypeptide(L)'
;MAIDNIYGIAGTALNAQLIRMNTTASNLANAGTKSSTIEGAYHGKRVVFKALMNEQDTHQGAPFVGGVKVDQIGDIKEPIKRVYDPFDPQADEEGFVYTTNISEVGEMVEMMAASRSYQNNVEVINTAKQLLLRTLSIVEK
;
A
#
# COMPACT_ATOMS: atom_id res chain seq x y z
N MET A 1 20.35 13.09 -15.04
CA MET A 1 19.62 14.33 -14.75
C MET A 1 18.12 14.19 -14.89
N ALA A 2 17.43 14.57 -15.96
CA ALA A 2 15.96 14.41 -15.99
C ALA A 2 15.49 12.94 -15.99
N ILE A 3 16.20 12.06 -16.69
CA ILE A 3 15.85 10.63 -16.78
C ILE A 3 16.13 9.90 -15.45
N ASP A 4 17.22 10.23 -14.76
CA ASP A 4 17.55 9.66 -13.46
C ASP A 4 16.45 9.99 -12.44
N ASN A 5 15.93 11.22 -12.47
CA ASN A 5 14.80 11.62 -11.63
C ASN A 5 13.54 10.77 -11.91
N ILE A 6 13.25 10.45 -13.18
CA ILE A 6 12.10 9.62 -13.54
C ILE A 6 12.23 8.22 -12.93
N TYR A 7 13.41 7.59 -13.04
CA TYR A 7 13.66 6.28 -12.43
C TYR A 7 13.55 6.33 -10.90
N GLY A 8 14.13 7.37 -10.29
CA GLY A 8 14.06 7.55 -8.85
C GLY A 8 12.62 7.71 -8.35
N ILE A 9 11.87 8.64 -8.96
CA ILE A 9 10.47 8.90 -8.60
C ILE A 9 9.60 7.65 -8.82
N ALA A 10 9.71 7.01 -9.98
CA ALA A 10 8.96 5.80 -10.29
C ALA A 10 9.33 4.64 -9.34
N GLY A 11 10.61 4.50 -8.98
CA GLY A 11 11.08 3.51 -8.02
C GLY A 11 10.48 3.70 -6.63
N THR A 12 10.42 4.94 -6.14
CA THR A 12 9.76 5.24 -4.85
C THR A 12 8.26 4.94 -4.90
N ALA A 13 7.60 5.25 -6.03
CA ALA A 13 6.19 4.97 -6.24
C ALA A 13 5.92 3.46 -6.28
N LEU A 14 6.76 2.67 -6.96
CA LEU A 14 6.65 1.21 -6.98
C LEU A 14 6.75 0.62 -5.57
N ASN A 15 7.72 1.06 -4.77
CA ASN A 15 7.89 0.60 -3.39
C ASN A 15 6.67 0.96 -2.53
N ALA A 16 6.16 2.19 -2.66
CA ALA A 16 4.98 2.63 -1.94
C ALA A 16 3.74 1.80 -2.29
N GLN A 17 3.50 1.50 -3.58
CA GLN A 17 2.39 0.66 -4.00
C GLN A 17 2.56 -0.81 -3.59
N LEU A 18 3.78 -1.32 -3.55
CA LEU A 18 4.06 -2.67 -3.05
C LEU A 18 3.69 -2.79 -1.56
N ILE A 19 4.06 -1.80 -0.74
CA ILE A 19 3.69 -1.76 0.68
C ILE A 19 2.17 -1.67 0.83
N ARG A 20 1.49 -0.87 -0.01
CA ARG A 20 0.03 -0.79 -0.01
C ARG A 20 -0.61 -2.13 -0.35
N MET A 21 -0.15 -2.82 -1.40
CA MET A 21 -0.64 -4.15 -1.75
C MET A 21 -0.46 -5.16 -0.63
N ASN A 22 0.72 -5.17 0.01
CA ASN A 22 0.99 -6.07 1.14
C ASN A 22 0.08 -5.78 2.33
N THR A 23 -0.17 -4.50 2.64
CA THR A 23 -1.08 -4.11 3.73
C THR A 23 -2.52 -4.53 3.42
N THR A 24 -2.98 -4.30 2.21
CA THR A 24 -4.32 -4.71 1.75
C THR A 24 -4.46 -6.23 1.71
N ALA A 25 -3.43 -6.96 1.28
CA ALA A 25 -3.40 -8.42 1.33
C ALA A 25 -3.50 -8.96 2.77
N SER A 26 -2.80 -8.32 3.72
CA SER A 26 -2.90 -8.65 5.14
C SER A 26 -4.30 -8.39 5.68
N ASN A 27 -4.91 -7.25 5.33
CA ASN A 27 -6.29 -6.95 5.69
C ASN A 27 -7.25 -8.01 5.15
N LEU A 28 -7.13 -8.34 3.87
CA LEU A 28 -8.00 -9.32 3.23
C LEU A 28 -7.86 -10.73 3.84
N ALA A 29 -6.63 -11.14 4.16
CA ALA A 29 -6.37 -12.41 4.82
C ALA A 29 -7.01 -12.50 6.22
N ASN A 30 -7.16 -11.36 6.90
CA ASN A 30 -7.74 -11.27 8.24
C ASN A 30 -9.21 -10.80 8.26
N ALA A 31 -9.81 -10.51 7.10
CA ALA A 31 -11.16 -9.96 7.02
C ALA A 31 -12.24 -10.85 7.64
N GLY A 32 -12.05 -12.16 7.60
CA GLY A 32 -12.97 -13.15 8.21
C GLY A 32 -12.60 -13.59 9.62
N THR A 33 -11.57 -13.02 10.24
CA THR A 33 -11.16 -13.43 11.58
C THR A 33 -12.12 -12.93 12.65
N LYS A 34 -12.33 -13.74 13.68
CA LYS A 34 -13.15 -13.45 14.84
C LYS A 34 -12.29 -13.49 16.11
N SER A 35 -12.75 -12.85 17.18
CA SER A 35 -12.10 -12.86 18.49
C SER A 35 -13.14 -12.82 19.59
N SER A 36 -12.77 -13.32 20.78
CA SER A 36 -13.59 -13.23 21.99
C SER A 36 -13.53 -11.86 22.66
N THR A 37 -12.55 -11.00 22.26
CA THR A 37 -12.37 -9.67 22.85
C THR A 37 -12.17 -8.61 21.77
N ILE A 38 -12.57 -7.36 22.07
CA ILE A 38 -12.34 -6.22 21.16
C ILE A 38 -10.85 -6.03 20.90
N GLU A 39 -10.01 -6.18 21.94
CA GLU A 39 -8.56 -5.95 21.84
C GLU A 39 -7.85 -7.04 21.03
N GLY A 40 -8.40 -8.27 21.04
CA GLY A 40 -7.88 -9.38 20.24
C GLY A 40 -8.36 -9.39 18.79
N ALA A 41 -9.39 -8.59 18.47
CA ALA A 41 -9.89 -8.51 17.10
C ALA A 41 -8.89 -7.80 16.18
N TYR A 42 -8.73 -8.30 14.98
CA TYR A 42 -7.84 -7.68 14.00
C TYR A 42 -8.38 -6.31 13.55
N HIS A 43 -7.56 -5.30 13.70
CA HIS A 43 -7.83 -3.95 13.19
C HIS A 43 -7.28 -3.81 11.77
N GLY A 44 -8.11 -3.40 10.84
CA GLY A 44 -7.68 -3.11 9.47
C GLY A 44 -6.62 -2.01 9.46
N LYS A 45 -5.62 -2.17 8.60
CA LYS A 45 -4.50 -1.24 8.46
C LYS A 45 -4.59 -0.44 7.17
N ARG A 46 -4.12 0.81 7.20
CA ARG A 46 -4.06 1.68 6.02
C ARG A 46 -2.71 2.37 5.93
N VAL A 47 -2.19 2.42 4.72
CA VAL A 47 -0.93 3.10 4.40
C VAL A 47 -1.19 4.58 4.14
N VAL A 48 -0.42 5.45 4.77
CA VAL A 48 -0.41 6.89 4.53
C VAL A 48 0.85 7.24 3.75
N PHE A 49 0.68 7.93 2.62
CA PHE A 49 1.77 8.38 1.78
C PHE A 49 2.10 9.84 2.04
N LYS A 50 3.38 10.17 1.91
CA LYS A 50 3.89 11.53 1.94
C LYS A 50 4.72 11.80 0.70
N ALA A 51 4.47 12.93 0.03
CA ALA A 51 5.30 13.38 -1.08
C ALA A 51 6.66 13.87 -0.56
N LEU A 52 7.72 13.52 -1.27
CA LEU A 52 9.07 14.02 -1.07
C LEU A 52 9.24 15.26 -1.95
N MET A 53 9.24 16.46 -1.36
CA MET A 53 9.24 17.72 -2.11
C MET A 53 10.61 18.41 -2.17
N ASN A 54 11.50 18.12 -1.21
CA ASN A 54 12.79 18.79 -1.07
C ASN A 54 13.96 17.78 -1.05
N GLU A 55 15.15 18.24 -1.43
CA GLU A 55 16.39 17.46 -1.30
C GLU A 55 16.67 16.98 0.13
N GLN A 56 16.17 17.72 1.13
CA GLN A 56 16.32 17.38 2.55
C GLN A 56 15.42 16.20 2.98
N ASP A 57 14.34 15.94 2.23
CA ASP A 57 13.43 14.80 2.47
C ASP A 57 13.93 13.51 1.79
N THR A 58 14.87 13.62 0.86
CA THR A 58 15.54 12.46 0.26
C THR A 58 16.68 12.00 1.17
N HIS A 59 16.87 10.70 1.30
CA HIS A 59 18.03 10.15 2.02
C HIS A 59 19.32 10.77 1.48
N GLN A 60 20.25 11.11 2.36
CA GLN A 60 21.56 11.64 1.99
C GLN A 60 22.18 10.78 0.89
N GLY A 61 22.37 11.36 -0.31
CA GLY A 61 22.94 10.66 -1.46
C GLY A 61 21.94 10.18 -2.52
N ALA A 62 20.64 10.45 -2.38
CA ALA A 62 19.68 10.16 -3.47
C ALA A 62 19.92 11.11 -4.65
N PRO A 63 20.18 10.58 -5.87
CA PRO A 63 20.53 11.41 -7.04
C PRO A 63 19.31 12.08 -7.69
N PHE A 64 18.13 12.05 -7.04
CA PHE A 64 16.89 12.57 -7.59
C PHE A 64 16.11 13.38 -6.56
N VAL A 65 15.30 14.31 -7.05
CA VAL A 65 14.44 15.20 -6.25
C VAL A 65 12.99 14.83 -6.54
N GLY A 66 12.19 14.66 -5.47
CA GLY A 66 10.79 14.29 -5.56
C GLY A 66 10.55 12.80 -5.32
N GLY A 67 9.29 12.40 -5.40
CA GLY A 67 8.87 11.01 -5.17
C GLY A 67 7.85 10.88 -4.05
N VAL A 68 7.65 9.66 -3.59
CA VAL A 68 6.70 9.33 -2.52
C VAL A 68 7.33 8.37 -1.53
N LYS A 69 7.03 8.57 -0.24
CA LYS A 69 7.36 7.60 0.81
C LYS A 69 6.12 7.20 1.59
N VAL A 70 6.17 6.04 2.21
CA VAL A 70 5.22 5.66 3.25
C VAL A 70 5.59 6.44 4.51
N ASP A 71 4.66 7.24 4.99
CA ASP A 71 4.82 8.01 6.22
C ASP A 71 4.55 7.14 7.43
N GLN A 72 3.39 6.46 7.41
CA GLN A 72 3.01 5.52 8.45
C GLN A 72 2.03 4.48 7.92
N ILE A 73 1.92 3.37 8.65
CA ILE A 73 0.85 2.39 8.52
C ILE A 73 0.04 2.50 9.80
N GLY A 74 -1.17 3.02 9.71
CA GLY A 74 -2.07 3.22 10.85
C GLY A 74 -3.27 2.30 10.81
N ASP A 75 -3.90 2.11 11.95
CA ASP A 75 -5.14 1.34 12.05
C ASP A 75 -6.32 2.14 11.50
N ILE A 76 -7.28 1.43 10.91
CA ILE A 76 -8.54 1.99 10.44
C ILE A 76 -9.36 2.38 11.68
N LYS A 77 -9.86 3.62 11.71
CA LYS A 77 -10.56 4.19 12.87
C LYS A 77 -12.01 3.69 13.04
N GLU A 78 -12.51 2.93 12.10
CA GLU A 78 -13.85 2.36 12.20
C GLU A 78 -13.93 1.37 13.35
N PRO A 79 -15.03 1.36 14.10
CA PRO A 79 -15.17 0.47 15.26
C PRO A 79 -15.24 -1.00 14.83
N ILE A 80 -14.73 -1.87 15.67
CA ILE A 80 -14.88 -3.32 15.58
C ILE A 80 -16.37 -3.67 15.66
N LYS A 81 -16.81 -4.61 14.83
CA LYS A 81 -18.20 -5.05 14.79
C LYS A 81 -18.42 -6.15 15.85
N ARG A 82 -19.47 -6.00 16.63
CA ARG A 82 -19.94 -7.01 17.59
C ARG A 82 -21.11 -7.75 16.97
N VAL A 83 -21.00 -9.09 16.89
CA VAL A 83 -22.02 -9.96 16.29
C VAL A 83 -22.45 -11.00 17.33
N TYR A 84 -23.76 -11.21 17.46
CA TYR A 84 -24.28 -12.25 18.35
C TYR A 84 -24.25 -13.60 17.64
N ASP A 85 -23.38 -14.50 18.12
CA ASP A 85 -23.23 -15.87 17.62
C ASP A 85 -22.82 -16.79 18.79
N PRO A 86 -23.79 -17.27 19.58
CA PRO A 86 -23.52 -18.06 20.79
C PRO A 86 -22.99 -19.47 20.49
N PHE A 87 -23.04 -19.93 19.25
CA PHE A 87 -22.51 -21.23 18.84
C PHE A 87 -21.06 -21.18 18.35
N ASP A 88 -20.51 -19.97 18.19
CA ASP A 88 -19.11 -19.80 17.80
C ASP A 88 -18.18 -20.18 18.97
N PRO A 89 -17.13 -20.99 18.74
CA PRO A 89 -16.17 -21.38 19.79
C PRO A 89 -15.42 -20.18 20.39
N GLN A 90 -15.45 -19.03 19.76
CA GLN A 90 -14.84 -17.77 20.22
C GLN A 90 -15.86 -16.79 20.82
N ALA A 91 -17.11 -17.21 21.05
CA ALA A 91 -18.09 -16.38 21.72
C ALA A 91 -17.67 -16.07 23.15
N ASP A 92 -17.93 -14.83 23.58
CA ASP A 92 -17.76 -14.41 24.95
C ASP A 92 -18.85 -15.05 25.87
N GLU A 93 -18.79 -14.78 27.16
CA GLU A 93 -19.77 -15.31 28.13
C GLU A 93 -21.22 -14.84 27.85
N GLU A 94 -21.37 -13.76 27.08
CA GLU A 94 -22.66 -13.20 26.68
C GLU A 94 -23.10 -13.71 25.29
N GLY A 95 -22.33 -14.55 24.61
CA GLY A 95 -22.59 -15.11 23.30
C GLY A 95 -22.28 -14.18 22.13
N PHE A 96 -21.39 -13.22 22.32
CA PHE A 96 -20.94 -12.31 21.24
C PHE A 96 -19.55 -12.65 20.75
N VAL A 97 -19.31 -12.38 19.47
CA VAL A 97 -17.99 -12.41 18.83
C VAL A 97 -17.65 -11.04 18.26
N TYR A 98 -16.38 -10.72 18.27
CA TYR A 98 -15.85 -9.47 17.72
C TYR A 98 -15.22 -9.76 16.35
N THR A 99 -15.74 -9.14 15.30
CA THR A 99 -15.23 -9.30 13.94
C THR A 99 -14.47 -8.05 13.53
N THR A 100 -13.62 -8.19 12.51
CA THR A 100 -12.80 -7.09 12.00
C THR A 100 -13.64 -5.90 11.50
N ASN A 101 -13.03 -4.73 11.45
CA ASN A 101 -13.61 -3.53 10.84
C ASN A 101 -13.32 -3.41 9.33
N ILE A 102 -12.98 -4.52 8.68
CA ILE A 102 -12.58 -4.58 7.26
C ILE A 102 -13.80 -4.84 6.38
N SER A 103 -13.82 -4.21 5.22
CA SER A 103 -14.72 -4.54 4.11
C SER A 103 -13.95 -5.33 3.05
N GLU A 104 -14.22 -6.62 2.92
CA GLU A 104 -13.55 -7.49 1.92
C GLU A 104 -13.61 -6.91 0.51
N VAL A 105 -14.79 -6.46 0.09
CA VAL A 105 -14.98 -5.85 -1.23
C VAL A 105 -14.17 -4.55 -1.34
N GLY A 106 -14.15 -3.74 -0.28
CA GLY A 106 -13.36 -2.51 -0.22
C GLY A 106 -11.87 -2.81 -0.39
N GLU A 107 -11.34 -3.79 0.33
CA GLU A 107 -9.92 -4.17 0.23
C GLU A 107 -9.59 -4.79 -1.14
N MET A 108 -10.49 -5.55 -1.77
CA MET A 108 -10.28 -6.03 -3.13
C MET A 108 -10.15 -4.87 -4.14
N VAL A 109 -11.00 -3.85 -4.02
CA VAL A 109 -10.92 -2.65 -4.88
C VAL A 109 -9.61 -1.90 -4.64
N GLU A 110 -9.20 -1.73 -3.38
CA GLU A 110 -7.93 -1.11 -3.01
C GLU A 110 -6.73 -1.88 -3.58
N MET A 111 -6.76 -3.21 -3.51
CA MET A 111 -5.70 -4.06 -4.09
C MET A 111 -5.63 -3.91 -5.61
N MET A 112 -6.77 -3.91 -6.30
CA MET A 112 -6.80 -3.67 -7.75
C MET A 112 -6.28 -2.29 -8.12
N ALA A 113 -6.64 -1.26 -7.35
CA ALA A 113 -6.15 0.10 -7.57
C ALA A 113 -4.63 0.20 -7.38
N ALA A 114 -4.10 -0.41 -6.31
CA ALA A 114 -2.67 -0.46 -6.04
C ALA A 114 -1.91 -1.22 -7.14
N SER A 115 -2.45 -2.36 -7.58
CA SER A 115 -1.88 -3.17 -8.68
C SER A 115 -1.81 -2.39 -9.99
N ARG A 116 -2.89 -1.68 -10.36
CA ARG A 116 -2.90 -0.82 -11.56
C ARG A 116 -1.88 0.31 -11.45
N SER A 117 -1.79 0.96 -10.28
CA SER A 117 -0.81 2.01 -10.06
C SER A 117 0.62 1.48 -10.14
N TYR A 118 0.88 0.28 -9.63
CA TYR A 118 2.16 -0.41 -9.76
C TYR A 118 2.50 -0.66 -11.23
N GLN A 119 1.58 -1.25 -12.00
CA GLN A 119 1.76 -1.52 -13.43
C GLN A 119 2.02 -0.24 -14.23
N ASN A 120 1.30 0.85 -13.95
CA ASN A 120 1.54 2.14 -14.59
C ASN A 120 2.96 2.67 -14.33
N ASN A 121 3.47 2.54 -13.10
CA ASN A 121 4.84 2.95 -12.79
C ASN A 121 5.90 2.07 -13.48
N VAL A 122 5.65 0.77 -13.64
CA VAL A 122 6.50 -0.13 -14.43
C VAL A 122 6.53 0.32 -15.89
N GLU A 123 5.38 0.69 -16.46
CA GLU A 123 5.31 1.17 -17.85
C GLU A 123 6.04 2.51 -18.04
N VAL A 124 5.97 3.41 -17.06
CA VAL A 124 6.76 4.65 -17.06
C VAL A 124 8.25 4.35 -17.13
N ILE A 125 8.75 3.40 -16.34
CA ILE A 125 10.16 2.97 -16.34
C ILE A 125 10.54 2.39 -17.71
N ASN A 126 9.70 1.51 -18.27
CA ASN A 126 9.94 0.90 -19.59
C ASN A 126 9.99 1.96 -20.70
N THR A 127 9.05 2.90 -20.67
CA THR A 127 9.02 4.01 -21.64
C THR A 127 10.25 4.90 -21.52
N ALA A 128 10.66 5.27 -20.31
CA ALA A 128 11.87 6.04 -20.05
C ALA A 128 13.12 5.32 -20.58
N LYS A 129 13.22 3.99 -20.35
CA LYS A 129 14.31 3.17 -20.89
C LYS A 129 14.33 3.17 -22.42
N GLN A 130 13.19 3.01 -23.07
CA GLN A 130 13.10 3.03 -24.54
C GLN A 130 13.50 4.40 -25.12
N LEU A 131 13.08 5.49 -24.49
CA LEU A 131 13.48 6.84 -24.88
C LEU A 131 14.99 7.03 -24.77
N LEU A 132 15.59 6.56 -23.68
CA LEU A 132 17.04 6.62 -23.49
C LEU A 132 17.79 5.86 -24.59
N LEU A 133 17.37 4.63 -24.89
CA LEU A 133 18.00 3.83 -25.94
C LEU A 133 17.88 4.47 -27.32
N ARG A 134 16.72 5.06 -27.64
CA ARG A 134 16.52 5.80 -28.91
C ARG A 134 17.40 7.04 -29.00
N THR A 135 17.56 7.78 -27.89
CA THR A 135 18.42 8.96 -27.84
C THR A 135 19.89 8.58 -28.07
N LEU A 136 20.34 7.51 -27.43
CA LEU A 136 21.71 7.00 -27.63
C LEU A 136 21.94 6.56 -29.09
N SER A 137 20.98 5.87 -29.71
CA SER A 137 21.11 5.45 -31.14
C SER A 137 21.14 6.59 -32.11
N ILE A 138 20.66 7.78 -31.78
CA ILE A 138 20.75 8.99 -32.61
C ILE A 138 22.12 9.64 -32.49
N VAL A 139 22.77 9.55 -31.32
CA VAL A 139 24.07 10.15 -31.06
C VAL A 139 25.22 9.32 -31.69
N GLU A 140 25.01 8.02 -31.88
CA GLU A 140 25.99 7.10 -32.53
C GLU A 140 26.02 7.18 -34.05
N LYS A 141 25.14 7.96 -34.68
CA LYS A 141 25.14 8.23 -36.13
C LYS A 141 25.67 9.62 -36.43
#